data_1a1e5844da7417cb6402a84a98a83f1d
#
_entry.id   1a1e5844da7417cb6402a84a98a83f1d
#
_cell.length_a   1.000
_cell.length_b   1.000
_cell.length_c   1.000
_cell.angle_alpha   90.00
_cell.angle_beta   90.00
_cell.angle_gamma   90.00
#
_symmetry.space_group_name_H-M   'P 1'
#
loop_
_entity.id
_entity.type
_entity.pdbx_description
1 polymer ?
#
loop_
_entity_poly.entity_id
_entity_poly.type
_entity_poly.pdbx_seq_one_letter_code
_entity_poly.pdbx_strand_id
1 'polypeptide(L)'
;MQNLEIKGSHGDYDVPTVSFNAETGVCELKGESYLEKTAEFYDRLLAWLDEYMAGGKPITFNFRLSYFNTSSSKRILYILLKLKEYEDNGGQVATNWYYDEDDTDMEEEVEDFRIISNLEINALPDSSLRWE
;
A
#
# COMPACT_ATOMS: atom_id res chain seq x y z
N MET A 1 -12.57 -11.45 -12.37
CA MET A 1 -11.49 -11.23 -11.41
C MET A 1 -12.07 -11.15 -10.01
N GLN A 2 -11.45 -11.79 -9.04
CA GLN A 2 -11.93 -11.82 -7.66
C GLN A 2 -11.25 -10.75 -6.82
N ASN A 3 -11.93 -10.35 -5.73
CA ASN A 3 -11.33 -9.49 -4.72
C ASN A 3 -10.21 -10.24 -3.99
N LEU A 4 -9.23 -9.50 -3.48
CA LEU A 4 -8.21 -10.06 -2.61
C LEU A 4 -8.44 -9.53 -1.20
N GLU A 5 -8.81 -10.45 -0.30
CA GLU A 5 -9.09 -10.13 1.11
C GLU A 5 -8.16 -10.96 1.98
N ILE A 6 -7.35 -10.30 2.81
CA ILE A 6 -6.48 -10.98 3.78
C ILE A 6 -6.74 -10.34 5.13
N LYS A 7 -7.13 -11.16 6.10
CA LYS A 7 -7.30 -10.68 7.47
C LYS A 7 -5.92 -10.57 8.14
N GLY A 8 -5.60 -9.39 8.60
CA GLY A 8 -4.36 -9.14 9.33
C GLY A 8 -4.31 -9.84 10.68
N SER A 9 -3.11 -9.98 11.21
CA SER A 9 -2.89 -10.62 12.51
C SER A 9 -1.69 -9.99 13.22
N HIS A 10 -1.65 -10.16 14.54
CA HIS A 10 -0.54 -9.73 15.39
C HIS A 10 -0.02 -10.92 16.20
N GLY A 11 1.27 -10.93 16.45
CA GLY A 11 1.92 -12.01 17.19
C GLY A 11 3.43 -11.84 17.15
N ASP A 12 4.16 -12.94 16.94
CA ASP A 12 5.61 -12.88 16.72
C ASP A 12 5.92 -12.08 15.45
N TYR A 13 4.98 -12.11 14.50
CA TYR A 13 4.99 -11.30 13.29
C TYR A 13 3.66 -10.58 13.16
N ASP A 14 3.66 -9.46 12.44
CA ASP A 14 2.46 -8.68 12.17
C ASP A 14 2.14 -8.69 10.68
N VAL A 15 0.97 -9.20 10.35
CA VAL A 15 0.49 -9.29 8.97
C VAL A 15 -0.55 -8.19 8.74
N PRO A 16 -0.36 -7.33 7.73
CA PRO A 16 -1.36 -6.28 7.48
C PRO A 16 -2.65 -6.85 6.91
N THR A 17 -3.73 -6.09 7.11
CA THR A 17 -5.03 -6.38 6.51
C THR A 17 -5.04 -5.86 5.08
N VAL A 18 -5.49 -6.68 4.14
CA VAL A 18 -5.58 -6.36 2.73
C VAL A 18 -7.04 -6.42 2.28
N SER A 19 -7.49 -5.38 1.60
CA SER A 19 -8.81 -5.35 0.98
C SER A 19 -8.69 -4.71 -0.40
N PHE A 20 -8.62 -5.53 -1.43
CA PHE A 20 -8.51 -5.10 -2.82
C PHE A 20 -9.79 -5.48 -3.54
N ASN A 21 -10.54 -4.48 -4.01
CA ASN A 21 -11.84 -4.67 -4.64
C ASN A 21 -11.71 -4.62 -6.17
N ALA A 22 -11.96 -5.75 -6.83
CA ALA A 22 -11.82 -5.88 -8.28
C ALA A 22 -12.91 -5.13 -9.05
N GLU A 23 -14.05 -4.85 -8.42
CA GLU A 23 -15.17 -4.15 -9.07
C GLU A 23 -14.95 -2.64 -9.05
N THR A 24 -14.54 -2.09 -7.90
CA THR A 24 -14.38 -0.65 -7.72
C THR A 24 -12.97 -0.15 -8.00
N GLY A 25 -11.96 -1.01 -7.93
CA GLY A 25 -10.56 -0.62 -8.02
C GLY A 25 -10.01 0.03 -6.77
N VAL A 26 -10.75 0.00 -5.66
CA VAL A 26 -10.28 0.54 -4.38
C VAL A 26 -9.49 -0.53 -3.65
N CYS A 27 -8.22 -0.22 -3.36
CA CYS A 27 -7.29 -1.11 -2.68
C CYS A 27 -6.88 -0.51 -1.35
N GLU A 28 -6.86 -1.32 -0.30
CA GLU A 28 -6.41 -0.87 1.03
C GLU A 28 -5.43 -1.85 1.64
N LEU A 29 -4.35 -1.32 2.19
CA LEU A 29 -3.35 -2.04 2.96
C LEU A 29 -3.25 -1.36 4.32
N LYS A 30 -3.63 -2.08 5.40
CA LYS A 30 -3.84 -1.48 6.72
C LYS A 30 -3.14 -2.25 7.83
N GLY A 31 -2.62 -1.53 8.81
CA GLY A 31 -2.07 -2.09 10.04
C GLY A 31 -0.56 -2.03 10.09
N GLU A 32 0.08 -3.12 10.45
CA GLU A 32 1.53 -3.21 10.57
C GLU A 32 2.08 -4.29 9.64
N SER A 33 3.23 -4.02 9.05
CA SER A 33 3.89 -4.96 8.14
C SER A 33 5.24 -5.36 8.70
N TYR A 34 5.26 -6.50 9.41
CA TYR A 34 6.45 -7.11 9.98
C TYR A 34 6.33 -8.63 9.83
N LEU A 35 6.66 -9.12 8.63
CA LEU A 35 6.38 -10.49 8.23
C LEU A 35 7.62 -11.39 8.30
N GLU A 36 7.39 -12.68 8.51
CA GLU A 36 8.43 -13.69 8.37
C GLU A 36 8.79 -13.91 6.90
N LYS A 37 7.76 -14.03 6.05
CA LYS A 37 7.93 -14.26 4.61
C LYS A 37 7.40 -13.09 3.81
N THR A 38 8.10 -11.99 3.86
CA THR A 38 7.69 -10.72 3.26
C THR A 38 7.46 -10.82 1.76
N ALA A 39 8.38 -11.45 1.04
CA ALA A 39 8.29 -11.59 -0.41
C ALA A 39 7.02 -12.37 -0.82
N GLU A 40 6.78 -13.51 -0.17
CA GLU A 40 5.63 -14.37 -0.48
C GLU A 40 4.31 -13.60 -0.30
N PHE A 41 4.19 -12.85 0.79
CA PHE A 41 3.00 -12.04 1.06
C PHE A 41 2.79 -10.98 -0.02
N TYR A 42 3.80 -10.16 -0.28
CA TYR A 42 3.68 -9.04 -1.22
C TYR A 42 3.61 -9.49 -2.68
N ASP A 43 4.17 -10.64 -3.03
CA ASP A 43 4.06 -11.17 -4.40
C ASP A 43 2.59 -11.46 -4.76
N ARG A 44 1.76 -11.87 -3.81
CA ARG A 44 0.33 -12.03 -4.02
C ARG A 44 -0.35 -10.70 -4.34
N LEU A 45 0.02 -9.64 -3.62
CA LEU A 45 -0.53 -8.31 -3.84
C LEU A 45 -0.11 -7.78 -5.21
N LEU A 46 1.16 -7.92 -5.54
CA LEU A 46 1.70 -7.48 -6.82
C LEU A 46 1.06 -8.23 -8.00
N ALA A 47 0.87 -9.53 -7.87
CA ALA A 47 0.22 -10.34 -8.90
C ALA A 47 -1.23 -9.91 -9.12
N TRP A 48 -1.96 -9.62 -8.06
CA TRP A 48 -3.34 -9.12 -8.16
C TRP A 48 -3.38 -7.76 -8.87
N LEU A 49 -2.45 -6.87 -8.52
CA LEU A 49 -2.36 -5.55 -9.15
C LEU A 49 -2.05 -5.65 -10.64
N ASP A 50 -1.14 -6.55 -11.03
CA ASP A 50 -0.81 -6.78 -12.45
C ASP A 50 -2.05 -7.22 -13.23
N GLU A 51 -2.81 -8.16 -12.69
CA GLU A 51 -4.03 -8.64 -13.33
C GLU A 51 -5.09 -7.56 -13.43
N TYR A 52 -5.30 -6.81 -12.35
CA TYR A 52 -6.28 -5.72 -12.34
C TYR A 52 -5.92 -4.64 -13.36
N MET A 53 -4.67 -4.19 -13.35
CA MET A 53 -4.21 -3.11 -14.22
C MET A 53 -4.18 -3.52 -15.71
N ALA A 54 -4.07 -4.81 -16.00
CA ALA A 54 -4.18 -5.30 -17.37
C ALA A 54 -5.53 -4.98 -18.01
N GLY A 55 -6.58 -4.79 -17.20
CA GLY A 55 -7.90 -4.38 -17.65
C GLY A 55 -8.05 -2.91 -17.94
N GLY A 56 -7.08 -2.07 -17.63
CA GLY A 56 -7.09 -0.64 -17.92
C GLY A 56 -8.03 0.21 -17.07
N LYS A 57 -8.53 -0.32 -15.96
CA LYS A 57 -9.49 0.39 -15.10
C LYS A 57 -8.79 1.30 -14.11
N PRO A 58 -9.47 2.37 -13.64
CA PRO A 58 -8.93 3.23 -12.59
C PRO A 58 -8.64 2.47 -11.29
N ILE A 59 -7.60 2.88 -10.60
CA ILE A 59 -7.21 2.29 -9.31
C ILE A 59 -7.01 3.40 -8.27
N THR A 60 -7.51 3.15 -7.06
CA THR A 60 -7.25 3.99 -5.89
C THR A 60 -6.57 3.12 -4.85
N PHE A 61 -5.36 3.48 -4.44
CA PHE A 61 -4.62 2.71 -3.44
C PHE A 61 -4.49 3.52 -2.15
N ASN A 62 -5.04 2.97 -1.08
CA ASN A 62 -5.04 3.59 0.25
C ASN A 62 -4.10 2.82 1.17
N PHE A 63 -3.03 3.48 1.61
CA PHE A 63 -2.14 2.95 2.63
C PHE A 63 -2.58 3.49 3.99
N ARG A 64 -2.75 2.59 4.96
CA ARG A 64 -3.08 2.91 6.36
C ARG A 64 -2.14 2.14 7.28
N LEU A 65 -0.85 2.15 6.95
CA LEU A 65 0.16 1.42 7.72
C LEU A 65 0.68 2.30 8.85
N SER A 66 0.63 1.79 10.07
CA SER A 66 1.21 2.44 11.25
C SER A 66 2.65 2.04 11.48
N TYR A 67 3.10 0.95 10.86
CA TYR A 67 4.49 0.49 10.93
C TYR A 67 4.80 -0.43 9.75
N PHE A 68 6.03 -0.38 9.27
CA PHE A 68 6.58 -1.39 8.36
C PHE A 68 8.09 -1.48 8.58
N ASN A 69 8.63 -2.70 8.47
CA ASN A 69 10.07 -2.91 8.58
C ASN A 69 10.77 -2.72 7.22
N THR A 70 12.09 -2.86 7.22
CA THR A 70 12.91 -2.60 6.01
C THR A 70 12.54 -3.53 4.84
N SER A 71 12.30 -4.80 5.09
CA SER A 71 11.91 -5.72 4.02
C SER A 71 10.54 -5.41 3.44
N SER A 72 9.62 -4.95 4.27
CA SER A 72 8.30 -4.48 3.83
C SER A 72 8.41 -3.18 3.04
N SER A 73 9.25 -2.25 3.48
CA SER A 73 9.50 -0.98 2.79
C SER A 73 9.88 -1.19 1.33
N LYS A 74 10.77 -2.13 1.06
CA LYS A 74 11.20 -2.49 -0.29
C LYS A 74 10.02 -2.96 -1.14
N ARG A 75 9.15 -3.79 -0.59
CA ARG A 75 7.98 -4.33 -1.29
C ARG A 75 6.91 -3.27 -1.53
N ILE A 76 6.72 -2.38 -0.56
CA ILE A 76 5.83 -1.23 -0.70
C ILE A 76 6.32 -0.35 -1.85
N LEU A 77 7.61 -0.11 -1.95
CA LEU A 77 8.18 0.65 -3.06
C LEU A 77 7.85 -0.01 -4.40
N TYR A 78 7.90 -1.34 -4.49
CA TYR A 78 7.53 -2.05 -5.72
C TYR A 78 6.07 -1.80 -6.11
N ILE A 79 5.16 -1.74 -5.13
CA ILE A 79 3.76 -1.38 -5.40
C ILE A 79 3.69 0.03 -5.99
N LEU A 80 4.38 0.98 -5.37
CA LEU A 80 4.36 2.38 -5.81
C LEU A 80 4.94 2.53 -7.22
N LEU A 81 6.01 1.80 -7.54
CA LEU A 81 6.60 1.81 -8.88
C LEU A 81 5.66 1.21 -9.93
N LYS A 82 4.90 0.17 -9.58
CA LYS A 82 3.87 -0.38 -10.48
C LYS A 82 2.76 0.63 -10.74
N LEU A 83 2.31 1.32 -9.72
CA LEU A 83 1.29 2.36 -9.86
C LEU A 83 1.79 3.49 -10.76
N LYS A 84 3.05 3.90 -10.58
CA LYS A 84 3.67 4.94 -11.42
C LYS A 84 3.76 4.50 -12.88
N GLU A 85 4.21 3.29 -13.12
CA GLU A 85 4.29 2.74 -14.47
C GLU A 85 2.90 2.71 -15.14
N TYR A 86 1.88 2.28 -14.38
CA TYR A 86 0.50 2.26 -14.88
C TYR A 86 0.02 3.66 -15.25
N GLU A 87 0.29 4.65 -14.40
CA GLU A 87 -0.06 6.05 -14.67
C GLU A 87 0.68 6.58 -15.90
N ASP A 88 1.97 6.29 -16.03
CA ASP A 88 2.77 6.73 -17.17
C ASP A 88 2.29 6.12 -18.49
N ASN A 89 1.66 4.96 -18.44
CA ASN A 89 1.07 4.29 -19.60
C ASN A 89 -0.41 4.67 -19.84
N GLY A 90 -0.89 5.72 -19.17
CA GLY A 90 -2.22 6.27 -19.38
C GLY A 90 -3.30 5.79 -18.41
N GLY A 91 -2.95 4.96 -17.43
CA GLY A 91 -3.89 4.54 -16.40
C GLY A 91 -4.24 5.66 -15.43
N GLN A 92 -5.43 5.59 -14.83
CA GLN A 92 -5.85 6.54 -13.81
C GLN A 92 -5.52 5.98 -12.43
N VAL A 93 -4.68 6.71 -11.68
CA VAL A 93 -4.21 6.28 -10.36
C VAL A 93 -4.43 7.39 -9.35
N ALA A 94 -5.00 7.02 -8.20
CA ALA A 94 -5.02 7.87 -7.02
C ALA A 94 -4.34 7.09 -5.89
N THR A 95 -3.33 7.70 -5.26
CA THR A 95 -2.58 7.07 -4.17
C THR A 95 -2.66 7.94 -2.95
N ASN A 96 -3.21 7.38 -1.87
CA ASN A 96 -3.41 8.08 -0.61
C ASN A 96 -2.65 7.33 0.49
N TRP A 97 -1.98 8.09 1.35
CA TRP A 97 -1.33 7.52 2.52
C TRP A 97 -1.84 8.22 3.76
N TYR A 98 -2.59 7.49 4.57
CA TYR A 98 -3.14 7.98 5.82
C TYR A 98 -2.14 7.69 6.94
N TYR A 99 -1.83 8.69 7.74
CA TYR A 99 -0.86 8.56 8.83
C TYR A 99 -1.30 9.37 10.05
N ASP A 100 -0.81 8.98 11.23
CA ASP A 100 -1.03 9.76 12.45
C ASP A 100 -0.21 11.04 12.34
N GLU A 101 -0.83 12.20 12.48
CA GLU A 101 -0.17 13.49 12.35
C GLU A 101 0.99 13.70 13.33
N ASP A 102 1.02 12.96 14.44
CA ASP A 102 2.11 12.99 15.41
C ASP A 102 3.25 12.04 15.05
N ASP A 103 3.07 11.20 14.04
CA ASP A 103 4.08 10.26 13.55
C ASP A 103 4.96 10.92 12.48
N THR A 104 5.96 11.66 12.94
CA THR A 104 6.88 12.38 12.05
C THR A 104 7.76 11.43 11.25
N ASP A 105 8.06 10.25 11.79
CA ASP A 105 8.85 9.25 11.07
C ASP A 105 8.08 8.72 9.85
N MET A 106 6.78 8.45 10.01
CA MET A 106 5.95 8.00 8.89
C MET A 106 5.81 9.10 7.84
N GLU A 107 5.67 10.35 8.25
CA GLU A 107 5.61 11.48 7.33
C GLU A 107 6.89 11.55 6.47
N GLU A 108 8.06 11.36 7.07
CA GLU A 108 9.35 11.32 6.35
C GLU A 108 9.43 10.12 5.40
N GLU A 109 8.96 8.95 5.82
CA GLU A 109 8.94 7.75 4.98
C GLU A 109 8.08 7.95 3.73
N VAL A 110 6.92 8.57 3.89
CA VAL A 110 6.04 8.88 2.75
C VAL A 110 6.71 9.85 1.79
N GLU A 111 7.40 10.87 2.31
CA GLU A 111 8.13 11.81 1.48
C GLU A 111 9.24 11.12 0.68
N ASP A 112 9.98 10.22 1.32
CA ASP A 112 11.01 9.44 0.65
C ASP A 112 10.43 8.57 -0.47
N PHE A 113 9.29 7.91 -0.22
CA PHE A 113 8.60 7.14 -1.25
C PHE A 113 8.16 8.02 -2.42
N ARG A 114 7.66 9.21 -2.14
CA ARG A 114 7.24 10.16 -3.16
C ARG A 114 8.42 10.55 -4.07
N ILE A 115 9.58 10.81 -3.46
CA ILE A 115 10.79 11.19 -4.19
C ILE A 115 11.31 10.03 -5.04
N ILE A 116 11.44 8.84 -4.44
CA ILE A 116 12.01 7.67 -5.13
C ILE A 116 11.12 7.18 -6.26
N SER A 117 9.82 7.07 -6.03
CA SER A 117 8.87 6.55 -7.01
C SER A 117 8.46 7.58 -8.07
N ASN A 118 8.61 8.86 -7.77
CA ASN A 118 8.08 9.96 -8.57
C ASN A 118 6.55 9.89 -8.76
N LEU A 119 5.88 9.17 -7.88
CA LEU A 119 4.42 9.05 -7.87
C LEU A 119 3.84 10.13 -6.97
N GLU A 120 2.72 10.74 -7.39
CA GLU A 120 1.97 11.64 -6.53
C GLU A 120 1.29 10.83 -5.43
N ILE A 121 1.66 11.10 -4.18
CA ILE A 121 1.08 10.45 -3.01
C ILE A 121 0.43 11.53 -2.14
N ASN A 122 -0.86 11.42 -1.91
CA ASN A 122 -1.57 12.33 -1.02
C ASN A 122 -1.35 11.87 0.42
N ALA A 123 -0.60 12.66 1.20
CA ALA A 123 -0.35 12.37 2.61
C ALA A 123 -1.48 13.00 3.43
N LEU A 124 -2.26 12.17 4.10
CA LEU A 124 -3.50 12.57 4.77
C LEU A 124 -3.44 12.22 6.26
N PRO A 125 -3.40 13.22 7.16
CA PRO A 125 -3.44 12.94 8.60
C PRO A 125 -4.75 12.24 9.00
N ASP A 126 -4.63 11.22 9.84
CA ASP A 126 -5.77 10.46 10.35
C ASP A 126 -5.52 10.05 11.79
N SER A 127 -6.19 10.72 12.73
CA SER A 127 -6.02 10.47 14.16
C SER A 127 -6.52 9.09 14.60
N SER A 128 -7.33 8.41 13.79
CA SER A 128 -7.78 7.04 14.07
C SER A 128 -6.66 6.02 14.02
N LEU A 129 -5.51 6.37 13.44
CA LEU A 129 -4.32 5.52 13.36
C LEU A 129 -3.39 5.68 14.57
N ARG A 130 -3.77 6.51 15.53
CA ARG A 130 -2.97 6.75 16.73
C ARG A 130 -2.96 5.53 17.63
N TRP A 131 -1.79 5.19 18.15
CA TRP A 131 -1.64 4.13 19.14
C TRP A 131 -2.11 4.60 20.51
N GLU A 132 -2.81 3.74 21.20
CA GLU A 132 -3.20 3.96 22.60
C GLU A 132 -2.72 2.82 23.47
#